data_813890afd50f0a2e61a3712066d8567c
#
_entry.id   813890afd50f0a2e61a3712066d8567c
#
_cell.length_a   1.000
_cell.length_b   1.000
_cell.length_c   1.000
_cell.angle_alpha   90.00
_cell.angle_beta   90.00
_cell.angle_gamma   90.00
#
_symmetry.space_group_name_H-M   'P 1'
#
loop_
_entity.id
_entity.type
_entity.pdbx_description
1 polymer ?
#
loop_
_entity_poly.entity_id
_entity_poly.type
_entity_poly.pdbx_seq_one_letter_code
_entity_poly.pdbx_strand_id
1 'polypeptide(L)'
;MNAGVIGMGRYVPEKIMKNIDFEQTLDTTDEWIRSRTGIEERHFAAEDENTSHMAIQAAQKAIENAGITPNQIGLIIVATVTPDRAFPSVACQLTEHFGIQCAAMDVSAACSGFIYGLVTAKQFVEMNSYEYVLVVGVEKLSKITDWTDRNTAVLFGDGACAAIVSNVSEGRGILSFELGADGSGGKNLFLNDEKCIYMNGREVFKFAVRQMGESATSVLEKAGLQKEDCDFLIPHQANIRIMEAARERLNLPVEKMSK
;
A
#
# COMPACT_ATOMS: atom_id res chain seq x y z
N MET A 1 -21.06 11.14 -11.52
CA MET A 1 -20.39 9.90 -11.90
C MET A 1 -19.60 9.41 -10.69
N ASN A 2 -19.54 8.10 -10.50
CA ASN A 2 -18.79 7.51 -9.38
C ASN A 2 -17.55 6.82 -9.94
N ALA A 3 -16.40 7.09 -9.35
CA ALA A 3 -15.17 6.38 -9.69
C ALA A 3 -14.97 5.19 -8.76
N GLY A 4 -14.54 4.07 -9.31
CA GLY A 4 -14.27 2.85 -8.55
C GLY A 4 -13.20 1.98 -9.22
N VAL A 5 -12.76 0.97 -8.50
CA VAL A 5 -11.79 -0.01 -9.00
C VAL A 5 -12.52 -1.04 -9.88
N ILE A 6 -12.04 -1.21 -11.12
CA ILE A 6 -12.60 -2.14 -12.09
C ILE A 6 -11.68 -3.31 -12.41
N GLY A 7 -10.42 -3.24 -12.03
CA GLY A 7 -9.45 -4.31 -12.20
C GLY A 7 -8.32 -4.18 -11.19
N MET A 8 -7.78 -5.31 -10.74
CA MET A 8 -6.68 -5.36 -9.77
C MET A 8 -5.62 -6.36 -10.20
N GLY A 9 -4.37 -6.06 -9.84
CA GLY A 9 -3.24 -6.96 -10.02
C GLY A 9 -2.30 -6.90 -8.83
N ARG A 10 -1.54 -7.97 -8.63
CA ARG A 10 -0.50 -8.03 -7.59
C ARG A 10 0.73 -8.75 -8.11
N TYR A 11 1.84 -8.39 -7.52
CA TYR A 11 3.09 -9.11 -7.68
C TYR A 11 3.81 -9.22 -6.35
N VAL A 12 4.33 -10.39 -6.05
CA VAL A 12 5.23 -10.65 -4.93
C VAL A 12 6.45 -11.41 -5.46
N PRO A 13 7.67 -11.04 -5.03
CA PRO A 13 8.89 -11.75 -5.40
C PRO A 13 8.87 -13.23 -4.99
N GLU A 14 9.67 -14.05 -5.65
CA GLU A 14 9.69 -15.50 -5.39
C GLU A 14 10.41 -15.88 -4.10
N LYS A 15 11.44 -15.12 -3.71
CA LYS A 15 12.24 -15.42 -2.53
C LYS A 15 11.44 -15.18 -1.26
N ILE A 16 11.19 -16.24 -0.51
CA ILE A 16 10.52 -16.20 0.78
C ILE A 16 11.56 -16.27 1.91
N MET A 17 11.42 -15.41 2.92
CA MET A 17 12.16 -15.47 4.18
C MET A 17 11.17 -15.69 5.34
N LYS A 18 11.32 -16.79 6.05
CA LYS A 18 10.51 -17.17 7.20
C LYS A 18 11.10 -16.61 8.50
N ASN A 19 10.28 -16.60 9.56
CA ASN A 19 10.74 -16.12 10.86
C ASN A 19 11.98 -16.86 11.37
N ILE A 20 12.06 -18.17 11.15
CA ILE A 20 13.17 -19.01 11.59
C ILE A 20 14.51 -18.59 10.93
N ASP A 21 14.48 -17.99 9.75
CA ASP A 21 15.69 -17.53 9.06
C ASP A 21 16.34 -16.35 9.80
N PHE A 22 15.53 -15.52 10.47
CA PHE A 22 16.00 -14.39 11.28
C PHE A 22 16.65 -14.81 12.59
N GLU A 23 16.30 -16.00 13.14
CA GLU A 23 16.90 -16.51 14.37
C GLU A 23 18.42 -16.77 14.23
N GLN A 24 18.90 -16.90 13.00
CA GLN A 24 20.32 -17.14 12.71
C GLN A 24 21.15 -15.85 12.83
N THR A 25 20.53 -14.68 12.69
CA THR A 25 21.25 -13.40 12.58
C THR A 25 20.80 -12.36 13.60
N LEU A 26 19.61 -12.52 14.20
CA LEU A 26 19.02 -11.58 15.14
C LEU A 26 18.64 -12.30 16.45
N ASP A 27 18.67 -11.58 17.55
CA ASP A 27 18.15 -12.05 18.85
C ASP A 27 16.62 -12.04 18.85
N THR A 28 16.00 -13.02 18.18
CA THR A 28 14.55 -13.18 18.01
C THR A 28 14.16 -14.64 17.89
N THR A 29 12.86 -14.93 17.90
CA THR A 29 12.28 -16.26 17.64
C THR A 29 11.02 -16.16 16.79
N ASP A 30 10.64 -17.24 16.08
CA ASP A 30 9.38 -17.32 15.34
C ASP A 30 8.18 -16.97 16.25
N GLU A 31 8.14 -17.53 17.47
CA GLU A 31 7.09 -17.25 18.44
C GLU A 31 7.03 -15.77 18.81
N TRP A 32 8.20 -15.12 19.02
CA TRP A 32 8.27 -13.70 19.35
C TRP A 32 7.73 -12.83 18.22
N ILE A 33 8.12 -13.11 16.96
CA ILE A 33 7.67 -12.37 15.79
C ILE A 33 6.17 -12.56 15.58
N ARG A 34 5.67 -13.79 15.56
CA ARG A 34 4.26 -14.12 15.35
C ARG A 34 3.34 -13.51 16.41
N SER A 35 3.70 -13.67 17.68
CA SER A 35 2.86 -13.16 18.78
C SER A 35 2.73 -11.64 18.80
N ARG A 36 3.71 -10.91 18.24
CA ARG A 36 3.72 -9.45 18.22
C ARG A 36 3.19 -8.85 16.94
N THR A 37 3.44 -9.49 15.81
CA THR A 37 3.19 -8.92 14.48
C THR A 37 2.13 -9.69 13.69
N GLY A 38 1.96 -10.99 13.95
CA GLY A 38 1.18 -11.90 13.13
C GLY A 38 1.91 -12.38 11.87
N ILE A 39 3.12 -11.87 11.58
CA ILE A 39 3.86 -12.16 10.36
C ILE A 39 4.55 -13.53 10.47
N GLU A 40 4.42 -14.36 9.45
CA GLU A 40 5.03 -15.68 9.34
C GLU A 40 6.18 -15.70 8.33
N GLU A 41 6.03 -14.99 7.21
CA GLU A 41 7.01 -14.93 6.12
C GLU A 41 6.95 -13.57 5.39
N ARG A 42 8.00 -13.26 4.62
CA ARG A 42 8.10 -12.08 3.76
C ARG A 42 8.68 -12.49 2.43
N HIS A 43 8.28 -11.77 1.40
CA HIS A 43 8.86 -11.89 0.08
C HIS A 43 9.94 -10.83 -0.12
N PHE A 44 11.06 -11.20 -0.73
CA PHE A 44 12.15 -10.30 -1.05
C PHE A 44 12.51 -10.35 -2.52
N ALA A 45 12.59 -9.18 -3.13
CA ALA A 45 13.04 -9.03 -4.50
C ALA A 45 14.50 -9.49 -4.66
N ALA A 46 14.80 -10.13 -5.77
CA ALA A 46 16.17 -10.44 -6.16
C ALA A 46 16.99 -9.15 -6.35
N GLU A 47 18.30 -9.26 -6.43
CA GLU A 47 19.17 -8.08 -6.56
C GLU A 47 18.85 -7.26 -7.82
N ASP A 48 18.61 -7.94 -8.92
CA ASP A 48 18.25 -7.38 -10.23
C ASP A 48 16.75 -7.07 -10.40
N GLU A 49 15.92 -7.45 -9.44
CA GLU A 49 14.49 -7.21 -9.46
C GLU A 49 14.18 -5.83 -8.86
N ASN A 50 14.02 -4.85 -9.72
CA ASN A 50 13.80 -3.45 -9.35
C ASN A 50 12.34 -3.14 -8.99
N THR A 51 12.11 -1.99 -8.37
CA THR A 51 10.77 -1.48 -8.04
C THR A 51 9.89 -1.37 -9.29
N SER A 52 10.43 -0.82 -10.39
CA SER A 52 9.71 -0.73 -11.68
C SER A 52 9.32 -2.11 -12.22
N HIS A 53 10.18 -3.14 -12.08
CA HIS A 53 9.85 -4.50 -12.50
C HIS A 53 8.60 -5.02 -11.77
N MET A 54 8.58 -4.94 -10.44
CA MET A 54 7.43 -5.37 -9.63
C MET A 54 6.16 -4.58 -9.98
N ALA A 55 6.30 -3.26 -10.18
CA ALA A 55 5.21 -2.38 -10.58
C ALA A 55 4.59 -2.80 -11.93
N ILE A 56 5.43 -3.11 -12.92
CA ILE A 56 5.02 -3.57 -14.24
C ILE A 56 4.22 -4.88 -14.16
N GLN A 57 4.72 -5.85 -13.38
CA GLN A 57 4.05 -7.15 -13.22
C GLN A 57 2.66 -7.00 -12.58
N ALA A 58 2.54 -6.14 -11.57
CA ALA A 58 1.24 -5.86 -10.95
C ALA A 58 0.30 -5.11 -11.90
N ALA A 59 0.83 -4.09 -12.60
CA ALA A 59 0.08 -3.29 -13.56
C ALA A 59 -0.47 -4.13 -14.71
N GLN A 60 0.34 -5.02 -15.29
CA GLN A 60 -0.08 -5.92 -16.37
C GLN A 60 -1.32 -6.73 -15.96
N LYS A 61 -1.29 -7.34 -14.77
CA LYS A 61 -2.41 -8.11 -14.25
C LYS A 61 -3.66 -7.26 -13.98
N ALA A 62 -3.49 -6.01 -13.53
CA ALA A 62 -4.61 -5.10 -13.31
C ALA A 62 -5.29 -4.70 -14.64
N ILE A 63 -4.49 -4.43 -15.67
CA ILE A 63 -4.97 -4.12 -17.04
C ILE A 63 -5.74 -5.30 -17.61
N GLU A 64 -5.18 -6.50 -17.54
CA GLU A 64 -5.83 -7.74 -17.99
C GLU A 64 -7.14 -8.00 -17.23
N ASN A 65 -7.13 -7.86 -15.92
CA ASN A 65 -8.30 -8.07 -15.06
C ASN A 65 -9.42 -7.04 -15.33
N ALA A 66 -9.05 -5.80 -15.68
CA ALA A 66 -9.99 -4.76 -16.08
C ALA A 66 -10.56 -4.98 -17.50
N GLY A 67 -9.98 -5.86 -18.32
CA GLY A 67 -10.39 -6.12 -19.70
C GLY A 67 -10.09 -4.95 -20.65
N ILE A 68 -9.07 -4.14 -20.35
CA ILE A 68 -8.66 -2.98 -21.17
C ILE A 68 -7.29 -3.23 -21.80
N THR A 69 -6.88 -2.33 -22.69
CA THR A 69 -5.54 -2.31 -23.27
C THR A 69 -4.73 -1.15 -22.70
N PRO A 70 -3.39 -1.22 -22.65
CA PRO A 70 -2.54 -0.15 -22.15
C PRO A 70 -2.81 1.22 -22.81
N ASN A 71 -3.12 1.25 -24.09
CA ASN A 71 -3.40 2.49 -24.84
C ASN A 71 -4.65 3.26 -24.36
N GLN A 72 -5.51 2.63 -23.58
CA GLN A 72 -6.70 3.28 -23.01
C GLN A 72 -6.39 4.04 -21.70
N ILE A 73 -5.20 3.83 -21.12
CA ILE A 73 -4.78 4.49 -19.87
C ILE A 73 -4.43 5.94 -20.15
N GLY A 74 -5.12 6.86 -19.50
CA GLY A 74 -4.87 8.30 -19.62
C GLY A 74 -3.90 8.84 -18.57
N LEU A 75 -3.76 8.16 -17.42
CA LEU A 75 -2.89 8.58 -16.32
C LEU A 75 -2.35 7.36 -15.57
N ILE A 76 -1.06 7.39 -15.24
CA ILE A 76 -0.40 6.44 -14.33
C ILE A 76 0.04 7.16 -13.07
N ILE A 77 -0.36 6.65 -11.91
CA ILE A 77 0.07 7.12 -10.58
C ILE A 77 0.76 5.96 -9.87
N VAL A 78 2.03 6.13 -9.52
CA VAL A 78 2.78 5.14 -8.73
C VAL A 78 3.05 5.69 -7.34
N ALA A 79 2.59 5.00 -6.32
CA ALA A 79 2.89 5.29 -4.93
C ALA A 79 4.09 4.45 -4.49
N THR A 80 5.20 5.11 -4.19
CA THR A 80 6.44 4.47 -3.72
C THR A 80 7.33 5.44 -2.95
N VAL A 81 8.08 4.92 -1.97
CA VAL A 81 9.20 5.59 -1.29
C VAL A 81 10.54 4.95 -1.63
N THR A 82 10.52 3.88 -2.42
CA THR A 82 11.70 3.14 -2.87
C THR A 82 11.84 3.11 -4.40
N PRO A 83 11.75 4.25 -5.10
CA PRO A 83 11.91 4.26 -6.55
C PRO A 83 13.30 3.75 -6.95
N ASP A 84 13.44 3.23 -8.16
CA ASP A 84 14.74 2.77 -8.69
C ASP A 84 15.75 3.93 -8.71
N ARG A 85 15.26 5.12 -9.04
CA ARG A 85 16.02 6.38 -9.13
C ARG A 85 15.09 7.58 -8.92
N ALA A 86 15.67 8.73 -8.62
CA ALA A 86 14.91 9.97 -8.42
C ALA A 86 14.17 10.43 -9.71
N PHE A 87 14.74 10.18 -10.88
CA PHE A 87 14.12 10.41 -12.19
C PHE A 87 14.81 9.53 -13.27
N PRO A 88 14.11 9.13 -14.36
CA PRO A 88 12.66 9.26 -14.51
C PRO A 88 11.90 8.52 -13.41
N SER A 89 10.67 8.96 -13.15
CA SER A 89 9.77 8.31 -12.16
C SER A 89 9.46 6.86 -12.54
N VAL A 90 9.04 6.05 -11.57
CA VAL A 90 8.58 4.68 -11.84
C VAL A 90 7.39 4.70 -12.79
N ALA A 91 6.46 5.65 -12.63
CA ALA A 91 5.34 5.83 -13.54
C ALA A 91 5.79 6.09 -15.00
N CYS A 92 6.84 6.89 -15.21
CA CYS A 92 7.42 7.07 -16.55
C CYS A 92 8.04 5.80 -17.11
N GLN A 93 8.66 4.96 -16.27
CA GLN A 93 9.20 3.66 -16.71
C GLN A 93 8.08 2.71 -17.16
N LEU A 94 6.90 2.78 -16.52
CA LEU A 94 5.73 2.02 -16.95
C LEU A 94 5.23 2.49 -18.33
N THR A 95 5.22 3.81 -18.62
CA THR A 95 4.83 4.30 -19.95
C THR A 95 5.75 3.77 -21.05
N GLU A 96 7.07 3.72 -20.78
CA GLU A 96 8.06 3.13 -21.69
C GLU A 96 7.79 1.66 -21.94
N HIS A 97 7.60 0.87 -20.85
CA HIS A 97 7.36 -0.56 -20.94
C HIS A 97 6.10 -0.91 -21.75
N PHE A 98 5.01 -0.19 -21.51
CA PHE A 98 3.75 -0.41 -22.22
C PHE A 98 3.69 0.23 -23.61
N GLY A 99 4.69 1.01 -23.99
CA GLY A 99 4.75 1.70 -25.28
C GLY A 99 3.64 2.75 -25.46
N ILE A 100 3.22 3.41 -24.38
CA ILE A 100 2.12 4.39 -24.38
C ILE A 100 2.58 5.80 -24.02
N GLN A 101 1.81 6.78 -24.45
CA GLN A 101 1.99 8.19 -24.08
C GLN A 101 0.79 8.65 -23.27
N CYS A 102 0.98 8.83 -21.97
CA CYS A 102 -0.05 9.34 -21.07
C CYS A 102 0.58 10.18 -19.95
N ALA A 103 -0.24 10.84 -19.15
CA ALA A 103 0.24 11.50 -17.94
C ALA A 103 0.79 10.46 -16.96
N ALA A 104 1.91 10.79 -16.29
CA ALA A 104 2.58 9.86 -15.38
C ALA A 104 3.24 10.61 -14.22
N MET A 105 3.04 10.14 -13.00
CA MET A 105 3.66 10.71 -11.80
C MET A 105 3.83 9.68 -10.70
N ASP A 106 4.86 9.87 -9.85
CA ASP A 106 5.01 9.16 -8.59
C ASP A 106 4.48 10.02 -7.43
N VAL A 107 3.93 9.34 -6.41
CA VAL A 107 3.44 9.93 -5.16
C VAL A 107 4.19 9.34 -4.00
N SER A 108 4.79 10.19 -3.16
CA SER A 108 5.48 9.79 -1.95
C SER A 108 4.62 10.10 -0.73
N ALA A 109 3.88 9.11 -0.23
CA ALA A 109 3.06 9.19 0.98
C ALA A 109 3.16 7.91 1.83
N ALA A 110 4.27 7.20 1.73
CA ALA A 110 4.61 5.97 2.46
C ALA A 110 3.41 4.99 2.49
N CYS A 111 3.09 4.43 3.66
CA CYS A 111 2.03 3.43 3.83
C CYS A 111 0.64 3.88 3.36
N SER A 112 0.40 5.19 3.28
CA SER A 112 -0.87 5.75 2.77
C SER A 112 -0.85 6.00 1.26
N GLY A 113 0.30 5.82 0.59
CA GLY A 113 0.52 6.22 -0.81
C GLY A 113 -0.50 5.66 -1.78
N PHE A 114 -0.84 4.36 -1.65
CA PHE A 114 -1.84 3.74 -2.52
C PHE A 114 -3.22 4.39 -2.37
N ILE A 115 -3.64 4.73 -1.14
CA ILE A 115 -4.91 5.43 -0.88
C ILE A 115 -4.87 6.84 -1.49
N TYR A 116 -3.76 7.58 -1.32
CA TYR A 116 -3.58 8.88 -1.99
C TYR A 116 -3.68 8.76 -3.52
N GLY A 117 -3.09 7.71 -4.09
CA GLY A 117 -3.20 7.39 -5.51
C GLY A 117 -4.64 7.13 -5.94
N LEU A 118 -5.38 6.30 -5.21
CA LEU A 118 -6.79 6.00 -5.49
C LEU A 118 -7.67 7.25 -5.41
N VAL A 119 -7.48 8.08 -4.39
CA VAL A 119 -8.24 9.34 -4.23
C VAL A 119 -7.92 10.31 -5.34
N THR A 120 -6.65 10.44 -5.73
CA THR A 120 -6.24 11.26 -6.86
C THR A 120 -6.86 10.77 -8.17
N ALA A 121 -6.80 9.48 -8.43
CA ALA A 121 -7.41 8.85 -9.60
C ALA A 121 -8.93 9.11 -9.65
N LYS A 122 -9.62 8.97 -8.50
CA LYS A 122 -11.06 9.29 -8.37
C LYS A 122 -11.35 10.71 -8.87
N GLN A 123 -10.56 11.71 -8.45
CA GLN A 123 -10.80 13.10 -8.89
C GLN A 123 -10.69 13.25 -10.40
N PHE A 124 -9.66 12.67 -11.03
CA PHE A 124 -9.48 12.75 -12.48
C PHE A 124 -10.60 12.04 -13.27
N VAL A 125 -11.05 10.89 -12.78
CA VAL A 125 -12.14 10.12 -13.41
C VAL A 125 -13.48 10.87 -13.27
N GLU A 126 -13.82 11.34 -12.08
CA GLU A 126 -15.10 12.04 -11.83
C GLU A 126 -15.19 13.40 -12.55
N MET A 127 -14.05 14.06 -12.77
CA MET A 127 -13.96 15.27 -13.58
C MET A 127 -13.94 14.99 -15.10
N ASN A 128 -14.08 13.72 -15.53
CA ASN A 128 -13.96 13.28 -16.92
C ASN A 128 -12.64 13.69 -17.62
N SER A 129 -11.57 13.87 -16.85
CA SER A 129 -10.26 14.18 -17.44
C SER A 129 -9.62 12.95 -18.06
N TYR A 130 -9.81 11.79 -17.45
CA TYR A 130 -9.34 10.48 -17.92
C TYR A 130 -10.37 9.40 -17.65
N GLU A 131 -10.58 8.49 -18.62
CA GLU A 131 -11.52 7.38 -18.49
C GLU A 131 -10.93 6.26 -17.63
N TYR A 132 -9.65 5.93 -17.84
CA TYR A 132 -8.93 4.91 -17.09
C TYR A 132 -7.67 5.49 -16.47
N VAL A 133 -7.53 5.30 -15.15
CA VAL A 133 -6.34 5.69 -14.39
C VAL A 133 -5.74 4.43 -13.76
N LEU A 134 -4.48 4.16 -14.05
CA LEU A 134 -3.71 3.10 -13.41
C LEU A 134 -3.08 3.65 -12.13
N VAL A 135 -3.39 3.03 -11.00
CA VAL A 135 -2.77 3.31 -9.69
C VAL A 135 -1.94 2.10 -9.28
N VAL A 136 -0.68 2.31 -8.95
CA VAL A 136 0.23 1.26 -8.49
C VAL A 136 0.79 1.64 -7.12
N GLY A 137 0.78 0.70 -6.18
CA GLY A 137 1.55 0.78 -4.94
C GLY A 137 2.67 -0.25 -5.01
N VAL A 138 3.92 0.16 -4.83
CA VAL A 138 5.07 -0.73 -4.95
C VAL A 138 6.18 -0.31 -4.00
N GLU A 139 6.78 -1.30 -3.33
CA GLU A 139 7.93 -1.05 -2.47
C GLU A 139 8.96 -2.18 -2.54
N LYS A 140 10.24 -1.80 -2.57
CA LYS A 140 11.39 -2.65 -2.30
C LYS A 140 12.00 -2.22 -0.96
N LEU A 141 11.29 -2.49 0.15
CA LEU A 141 11.71 -2.05 1.49
C LEU A 141 12.95 -2.79 1.96
N SER A 142 13.23 -3.97 1.42
CA SER A 142 14.45 -4.71 1.68
C SER A 142 15.73 -3.90 1.40
N LYS A 143 15.65 -2.94 0.45
CA LYS A 143 16.76 -2.04 0.07
C LYS A 143 17.11 -1.00 1.14
N ILE A 144 16.15 -0.66 1.99
CA ILE A 144 16.27 0.41 3.01
C ILE A 144 16.04 -0.12 4.43
N THR A 145 16.08 -1.43 4.62
CA THR A 145 15.96 -2.10 5.92
C THR A 145 17.35 -2.29 6.53
N ASP A 146 17.53 -1.89 7.80
CA ASP A 146 18.69 -2.27 8.59
C ASP A 146 18.51 -3.72 9.06
N TRP A 147 19.25 -4.63 8.48
CA TRP A 147 19.20 -6.07 8.76
C TRP A 147 19.77 -6.45 10.13
N THR A 148 20.36 -5.50 10.85
CA THR A 148 20.89 -5.69 12.22
C THR A 148 19.92 -5.22 13.29
N ASP A 149 18.90 -4.40 12.94
CA ASP A 149 17.87 -3.97 13.86
C ASP A 149 16.65 -4.91 13.81
N ARG A 150 16.51 -5.77 14.84
CA ARG A 150 15.37 -6.68 14.93
C ARG A 150 14.00 -6.00 15.01
N ASN A 151 13.93 -4.71 15.36
CA ASN A 151 12.65 -4.00 15.46
C ASN A 151 12.07 -3.65 14.09
N THR A 152 12.92 -3.53 13.07
CA THR A 152 12.54 -3.19 11.70
C THR A 152 12.74 -4.36 10.72
N ALA A 153 13.84 -5.09 10.81
CA ALA A 153 14.18 -6.19 9.89
C ALA A 153 13.08 -7.27 9.78
N VAL A 154 12.38 -7.54 10.88
CA VAL A 154 11.33 -8.58 10.91
C VAL A 154 9.98 -8.12 10.38
N LEU A 155 9.82 -6.85 9.98
CA LEU A 155 8.51 -6.29 9.61
C LEU A 155 8.28 -6.16 8.11
N PHE A 156 9.31 -5.79 7.36
CA PHE A 156 9.16 -5.33 6.00
C PHE A 156 9.47 -6.42 4.98
N GLY A 157 8.83 -6.31 3.83
CA GLY A 157 9.05 -7.12 2.65
C GLY A 157 8.86 -6.29 1.38
N ASP A 158 8.97 -6.94 0.22
CA ASP A 158 8.88 -6.33 -1.09
C ASP A 158 7.63 -6.82 -1.82
N GLY A 159 7.05 -5.97 -2.64
CA GLY A 159 5.88 -6.32 -3.43
C GLY A 159 5.22 -5.15 -4.11
N ALA A 160 4.25 -5.45 -4.96
CA ALA A 160 3.47 -4.48 -5.69
C ALA A 160 1.99 -4.88 -5.78
N CYS A 161 1.14 -3.88 -5.80
CA CYS A 161 -0.26 -4.00 -6.19
C CYS A 161 -0.62 -2.89 -7.19
N ALA A 162 -1.65 -3.14 -8.00
CA ALA A 162 -2.14 -2.18 -8.95
C ALA A 162 -3.67 -2.23 -9.04
N ALA A 163 -4.27 -1.10 -9.38
CA ALA A 163 -5.70 -0.98 -9.63
C ALA A 163 -5.96 -0.10 -10.85
N ILE A 164 -6.94 -0.49 -11.66
CA ILE A 164 -7.53 0.38 -12.67
C ILE A 164 -8.76 1.06 -12.07
N VAL A 165 -8.72 2.38 -12.03
CA VAL A 165 -9.85 3.23 -11.58
C VAL A 165 -10.55 3.79 -12.79
N SER A 166 -11.88 3.65 -12.83
CA SER A 166 -12.72 4.14 -13.91
C SER A 166 -14.14 4.42 -13.39
N ASN A 167 -15.02 4.91 -14.26
CA ASN A 167 -16.43 5.11 -13.94
C ASN A 167 -17.12 3.77 -13.61
N VAL A 168 -17.92 3.80 -12.57
CA VAL A 168 -18.74 2.66 -12.13
C VAL A 168 -20.20 3.09 -11.99
N SER A 169 -21.10 2.11 -11.90
CA SER A 169 -22.54 2.37 -11.73
C SER A 169 -22.82 3.12 -10.42
N GLU A 170 -23.93 3.83 -10.42
CA GLU A 170 -24.43 4.55 -9.25
C GLU A 170 -24.53 3.63 -8.02
N GLY A 171 -24.19 4.14 -6.84
CA GLY A 171 -24.16 3.37 -5.60
C GLY A 171 -22.91 2.49 -5.41
N ARG A 172 -21.97 2.51 -6.36
CA ARG A 172 -20.69 1.79 -6.28
C ARG A 172 -19.52 2.76 -6.34
N GLY A 173 -18.32 2.25 -6.03
CA GLY A 173 -17.05 2.96 -6.14
C GLY A 173 -16.54 3.49 -4.80
N ILE A 174 -15.68 4.51 -4.86
CA ILE A 174 -15.09 5.15 -3.69
C ILE A 174 -16.09 6.18 -3.16
N LEU A 175 -16.91 5.78 -2.17
CA LEU A 175 -18.00 6.60 -1.66
C LEU A 175 -17.51 7.80 -0.86
N SER A 176 -16.50 7.60 -0.03
CA SER A 176 -15.87 8.66 0.77
C SER A 176 -14.40 8.38 0.98
N PHE A 177 -13.67 9.36 1.45
CA PHE A 177 -12.26 9.22 1.81
C PHE A 177 -11.85 10.22 2.88
N GLU A 178 -10.73 9.94 3.51
CA GLU A 178 -10.02 10.86 4.39
C GLU A 178 -8.53 10.79 4.08
N LEU A 179 -7.93 11.96 3.86
CA LEU A 179 -6.48 12.11 3.71
C LEU A 179 -5.98 13.04 4.80
N GLY A 180 -4.84 12.72 5.39
CA GLY A 180 -4.24 13.53 6.45
C GLY A 180 -2.77 13.20 6.62
N ALA A 181 -2.04 14.11 7.27
CA ALA A 181 -0.65 13.94 7.64
C ALA A 181 -0.37 14.65 8.97
N ASP A 182 0.37 13.98 9.86
CA ASP A 182 0.88 14.58 11.09
C ASP A 182 2.41 14.63 11.04
N GLY A 183 2.94 15.75 10.56
CA GLY A 183 4.37 15.98 10.45
C GLY A 183 5.10 16.01 11.81
N SER A 184 4.40 16.19 12.94
CA SER A 184 5.01 16.16 14.27
C SER A 184 5.56 14.78 14.63
N GLY A 185 5.01 13.72 14.03
CA GLY A 185 5.44 12.34 14.18
C GLY A 185 6.68 11.96 13.36
N GLY A 186 7.18 12.82 12.47
CA GLY A 186 8.27 12.51 11.55
C GLY A 186 9.56 12.01 12.21
N LYS A 187 9.86 12.48 13.41
CA LYS A 187 11.01 12.01 14.21
C LYS A 187 10.92 10.56 14.70
N ASN A 188 9.74 9.93 14.59
CA ASN A 188 9.49 8.57 15.07
C ASN A 188 9.56 7.52 13.96
N LEU A 189 9.49 7.93 12.69
CA LEU A 189 9.61 7.05 11.54
C LEU A 189 10.15 7.84 10.35
N PHE A 190 11.39 7.57 9.96
CA PHE A 190 12.08 8.28 8.88
C PHE A 190 13.22 7.44 8.30
N LEU A 191 13.73 7.85 7.15
CA LEU A 191 14.96 7.31 6.59
C LEU A 191 16.14 8.06 7.19
N ASN A 192 17.03 7.36 7.91
CA ASN A 192 18.19 7.95 8.57
C ASN A 192 19.32 8.31 7.58
N ASP A 193 20.42 8.86 8.05
CA ASP A 193 21.57 9.29 7.23
C ASP A 193 22.24 8.10 6.51
N GLU A 194 22.13 6.89 7.08
CA GLU A 194 22.59 5.63 6.49
C GLU A 194 21.61 5.07 5.45
N LYS A 195 20.53 5.80 5.16
CA LYS A 195 19.44 5.43 4.26
C LYS A 195 18.72 4.13 4.68
N CYS A 196 18.66 3.89 5.98
CA CYS A 196 17.89 2.82 6.58
C CYS A 196 16.67 3.36 7.35
N ILE A 197 15.60 2.56 7.40
CA ILE A 197 14.39 2.90 8.15
C ILE A 197 14.72 2.94 9.63
N TYR A 198 14.55 4.12 10.26
CA TYR A 198 14.48 4.26 11.71
C TYR A 198 13.02 4.28 12.18
N MET A 199 12.69 3.52 13.22
CA MET A 199 11.34 3.47 13.77
C MET A 199 11.33 3.41 15.30
N ASN A 200 10.71 4.42 15.94
CA ASN A 200 10.29 4.33 17.33
C ASN A 200 8.97 3.55 17.41
N GLY A 201 9.05 2.23 17.45
CA GLY A 201 7.89 1.34 17.36
C GLY A 201 6.78 1.62 18.38
N ARG A 202 7.13 2.11 19.60
CA ARG A 202 6.14 2.45 20.62
C ARG A 202 5.27 3.64 20.24
N GLU A 203 5.88 4.70 19.75
CA GLU A 203 5.14 5.93 19.39
C GLU A 203 4.38 5.73 18.07
N VAL A 204 4.97 5.03 17.10
CA VAL A 204 4.29 4.63 15.87
C VAL A 204 3.08 3.74 16.16
N PHE A 205 3.20 2.77 17.07
CA PHE A 205 2.08 1.91 17.48
C PHE A 205 0.91 2.71 18.08
N LYS A 206 1.20 3.61 19.02
CA LYS A 206 0.15 4.45 19.65
C LYS A 206 -0.59 5.31 18.62
N PHE A 207 0.16 5.92 17.71
CA PHE A 207 -0.41 6.72 16.62
C PHE A 207 -1.28 5.85 15.71
N ALA A 208 -0.76 4.71 15.24
CA ALA A 208 -1.45 3.83 14.30
C ALA A 208 -2.77 3.27 14.87
N VAL A 209 -2.77 2.79 16.13
CA VAL A 209 -3.99 2.29 16.80
C VAL A 209 -5.07 3.36 16.84
N ARG A 210 -4.72 4.59 17.19
CA ARG A 210 -5.66 5.69 17.23
C ARG A 210 -6.16 6.05 15.83
N GLN A 211 -5.22 6.32 14.92
CA GLN A 211 -5.52 6.89 13.61
C GLN A 211 -6.31 5.93 12.71
N MET A 212 -5.94 4.64 12.68
CA MET A 212 -6.67 3.66 11.85
C MET A 212 -8.14 3.55 12.29
N GLY A 213 -8.41 3.52 13.60
CA GLY A 213 -9.78 3.47 14.10
C GLY A 213 -10.56 4.75 13.86
N GLU A 214 -9.93 5.93 14.00
CA GLU A 214 -10.56 7.23 13.73
C GLU A 214 -10.89 7.39 12.25
N SER A 215 -9.94 7.12 11.37
CA SER A 215 -10.15 7.20 9.92
C SER A 215 -11.23 6.24 9.43
N ALA A 216 -11.26 4.99 9.95
CA ALA A 216 -12.28 4.02 9.58
C ALA A 216 -13.70 4.50 9.98
N THR A 217 -13.86 5.12 11.15
CA THR A 217 -15.13 5.70 11.58
C THR A 217 -15.51 6.91 10.73
N SER A 218 -14.56 7.83 10.54
CA SER A 218 -14.78 9.07 9.79
C SER A 218 -15.22 8.84 8.35
N VAL A 219 -14.66 7.86 7.64
CA VAL A 219 -15.05 7.58 6.25
C VAL A 219 -16.47 7.00 6.16
N LEU A 220 -16.92 6.20 7.13
CA LEU A 220 -18.32 5.75 7.20
C LEU A 220 -19.27 6.92 7.43
N GLU A 221 -18.98 7.77 8.41
CA GLU A 221 -19.78 8.97 8.70
C GLU A 221 -19.89 9.90 7.49
N LYS A 222 -18.76 10.17 6.78
CA LYS A 222 -18.72 10.97 5.55
C LYS A 222 -19.55 10.36 4.40
N ALA A 223 -19.66 9.04 4.38
CA ALA A 223 -20.50 8.33 3.41
C ALA A 223 -21.98 8.26 3.83
N GLY A 224 -22.34 8.74 5.02
CA GLY A 224 -23.69 8.61 5.59
C GLY A 224 -24.01 7.18 6.04
N LEU A 225 -22.99 6.37 6.31
CA LEU A 225 -23.10 4.97 6.71
C LEU A 225 -22.86 4.80 8.20
N GLN A 226 -23.42 3.72 8.76
CA GLN A 226 -23.18 3.29 10.13
C GLN A 226 -22.14 2.18 10.17
N LYS A 227 -21.63 1.84 11.36
CA LYS A 227 -20.65 0.74 11.52
C LYS A 227 -21.22 -0.62 11.08
N GLU A 228 -22.49 -0.81 11.27
CA GLU A 228 -23.24 -2.02 10.91
C GLU A 228 -23.33 -2.24 9.40
N ASP A 229 -23.20 -1.16 8.60
CA ASP A 229 -23.18 -1.18 7.14
C ASP A 229 -21.81 -1.63 6.60
N CYS A 230 -20.79 -1.76 7.46
CA CYS A 230 -19.47 -2.20 7.08
C CYS A 230 -19.42 -3.74 6.97
N ASP A 231 -19.32 -4.25 5.75
CA ASP A 231 -19.22 -5.68 5.50
C ASP A 231 -17.83 -6.24 5.68
N PHE A 232 -16.79 -5.45 5.39
CA PHE A 232 -15.41 -5.92 5.46
C PHE A 232 -14.41 -4.77 5.67
N LEU A 233 -13.41 -5.01 6.54
CA LEU A 233 -12.30 -4.11 6.80
C LEU A 233 -11.00 -4.67 6.20
N ILE A 234 -10.33 -3.86 5.38
CA ILE A 234 -8.99 -4.14 4.86
C ILE A 234 -8.02 -3.10 5.44
N PRO A 235 -7.46 -3.35 6.63
CA PRO A 235 -6.54 -2.41 7.25
C PRO A 235 -5.14 -2.52 6.63
N HIS A 236 -4.32 -1.49 6.81
CA HIS A 236 -2.88 -1.60 6.55
C HIS A 236 -2.28 -2.72 7.42
N GLN A 237 -1.62 -3.69 6.80
CA GLN A 237 -1.10 -4.89 7.46
C GLN A 237 0.25 -4.65 8.17
N ALA A 238 0.30 -3.62 9.01
CA ALA A 238 1.50 -3.28 9.76
C ALA A 238 1.77 -4.24 10.93
N ASN A 239 0.72 -4.63 11.64
CA ASN A 239 0.83 -5.42 12.87
C ASN A 239 -0.57 -5.89 13.28
N ILE A 240 -0.72 -7.19 13.57
CA ILE A 240 -2.03 -7.78 13.92
C ILE A 240 -2.71 -7.05 15.09
N ARG A 241 -1.97 -6.57 16.09
CA ARG A 241 -2.53 -5.87 17.25
C ARG A 241 -3.09 -4.49 16.90
N ILE A 242 -2.50 -3.81 15.91
CA ILE A 242 -3.02 -2.53 15.39
C ILE A 242 -4.29 -2.80 14.57
N MET A 243 -4.27 -3.82 13.75
CA MET A 243 -5.41 -4.23 12.91
C MET A 243 -6.61 -4.62 13.77
N GLU A 244 -6.40 -5.45 14.79
CA GLU A 244 -7.45 -5.82 15.74
C GLU A 244 -8.04 -4.63 16.48
N ALA A 245 -7.23 -3.68 16.93
CA ALA A 245 -7.73 -2.47 17.57
C ALA A 245 -8.62 -1.61 16.62
N ALA A 246 -8.29 -1.54 15.33
CA ALA A 246 -9.13 -0.87 14.33
C ALA A 246 -10.45 -1.62 14.11
N ARG A 247 -10.42 -2.94 14.01
CA ARG A 247 -11.59 -3.82 13.89
C ARG A 247 -12.54 -3.65 15.09
N GLU A 248 -11.99 -3.71 16.31
CA GLU A 248 -12.79 -3.55 17.54
C GLU A 248 -13.49 -2.20 17.60
N ARG A 249 -12.85 -1.14 17.14
CA ARG A 249 -13.46 0.20 17.12
C ARG A 249 -14.69 0.28 16.21
N LEU A 250 -14.74 -0.54 15.17
CA LEU A 250 -15.90 -0.70 14.28
C LEU A 250 -16.92 -1.75 14.77
N ASN A 251 -16.64 -2.44 15.87
CA ASN A 251 -17.43 -3.58 16.37
C ASN A 251 -17.58 -4.72 15.33
N LEU A 252 -16.59 -4.89 14.43
CA LEU A 252 -16.64 -5.93 13.42
C LEU A 252 -16.20 -7.28 14.00
N PRO A 253 -16.86 -8.38 13.61
CA PRO A 253 -16.42 -9.74 13.92
C PRO A 253 -15.08 -10.05 13.21
N VAL A 254 -14.32 -11.01 13.73
CA VAL A 254 -12.95 -11.32 13.29
C VAL A 254 -12.90 -11.74 11.81
N GLU A 255 -13.92 -12.46 11.34
CA GLU A 255 -14.06 -12.93 9.95
C GLU A 255 -14.33 -11.82 8.93
N LYS A 256 -14.69 -10.62 9.40
CA LYS A 256 -14.90 -9.43 8.55
C LYS A 256 -13.66 -8.54 8.43
N MET A 257 -12.47 -9.03 8.78
CA MET A 257 -11.21 -8.32 8.60
C MET A 257 -10.21 -9.19 7.84
N SER A 258 -9.51 -8.61 6.85
CA SER A 258 -8.39 -9.29 6.18
C SER A 258 -7.21 -9.43 7.16
N LYS A 259 -6.55 -10.60 7.09
CA LYS A 259 -5.33 -10.92 7.85
C LYS A 259 -4.18 -11.14 6.89
#